data_2e90116695666de11bf3f1fe49a8be7d
#
_entry.id   2e90116695666de11bf3f1fe49a8be7d
#
_cell.length_a   1.000
_cell.length_b   1.000
_cell.length_c   1.000
_cell.angle_alpha   90.00
_cell.angle_beta   90.00
_cell.angle_gamma   90.00
#
_symmetry.space_group_name_H-M   'P 1'
#
loop_
_entity.id
_entity.type
_entity.pdbx_description
1 polymer ?
#
loop_
_entity_poly.entity_id
_entity_poly.type
_entity_poly.pdbx_seq_one_letter_code
_entity_poly.pdbx_strand_id
1 'polypeptide(L)'
;LTLSTYYLTYTDRTSEACISGDFAGLCPPIRVEDVLPFEHTCSPTLRLRAQDLTMDQAEGICRELGAEEQQFHQQMETGWQPVADDLNEALELVIFDSSADWQRYGSALFGGVATDNGGIYIEGDPARPGNQARFFAYEAEWKRPAFQVWNLRHEYVHYLDGRFNQYGSFGHYPLNRTTWWSEGLAEFIAHGQCFARGLDNVAGRPASDRPALADILHLDYDKGGEMVYSWSYTVHRFLSETGRGASWLAMAQGLRNPDQQQAMSAFEAELDALIANDSEAYQQWLGRELLPWWEANKESEECKANDSAH
;
A
#
# COMPACT_ATOMS: atom_id res chain seq x y z
N LEU A 1 -1.60 -4.83 -49.27
CA LEU A 1 -1.49 -5.02 -47.82
C LEU A 1 -1.57 -6.52 -47.58
N THR A 2 -0.51 -7.08 -47.03
CA THR A 2 -0.51 -8.48 -46.60
C THR A 2 -1.31 -8.60 -45.27
N LEU A 3 -1.80 -9.79 -44.98
CA LEU A 3 -2.52 -10.07 -43.71
C LEU A 3 -1.68 -9.63 -42.50
N SER A 4 -0.36 -9.84 -42.58
CA SER A 4 0.63 -9.40 -41.58
C SER A 4 0.65 -7.90 -41.42
N THR A 5 0.63 -7.13 -42.50
CA THR A 5 0.63 -5.64 -42.44
C THR A 5 -0.68 -5.13 -41.85
N TYR A 6 -1.81 -5.78 -42.15
CA TYR A 6 -3.11 -5.46 -41.57
C TYR A 6 -3.09 -5.67 -40.05
N TYR A 7 -2.61 -6.83 -39.60
CA TYR A 7 -2.50 -7.15 -38.16
C TYR A 7 -1.61 -6.15 -37.41
N LEU A 8 -0.40 -5.89 -37.90
CA LEU A 8 0.54 -4.95 -37.30
C LEU A 8 0.03 -3.51 -37.22
N THR A 9 -0.87 -3.11 -38.12
CA THR A 9 -1.40 -1.75 -38.19
C THR A 9 -2.70 -1.57 -37.40
N TYR A 10 -3.53 -2.59 -37.31
CA TYR A 10 -4.90 -2.49 -36.81
C TYR A 10 -5.17 -3.34 -35.56
N THR A 11 -4.30 -4.31 -35.24
CA THR A 11 -4.48 -5.12 -34.03
C THR A 11 -3.89 -4.39 -32.84
N ASP A 12 -4.60 -4.48 -31.72
CA ASP A 12 -4.12 -4.02 -30.45
C ASP A 12 -2.83 -4.75 -30.04
N ARG A 13 -1.75 -4.01 -29.88
CA ARG A 13 -0.44 -4.56 -29.51
C ARG A 13 -0.38 -5.14 -28.09
N THR A 14 -1.37 -4.83 -27.27
CA THR A 14 -1.56 -5.42 -25.93
C THR A 14 -2.36 -6.73 -25.97
N SER A 15 -2.88 -7.12 -27.15
CA SER A 15 -3.64 -8.36 -27.27
C SER A 15 -2.77 -9.59 -27.02
N GLU A 16 -3.37 -10.65 -26.51
CA GLU A 16 -2.72 -11.94 -26.31
C GLU A 16 -2.02 -12.44 -27.59
N ALA A 17 -2.62 -12.20 -28.75
CA ALA A 17 -2.06 -12.56 -30.04
C ALA A 17 -0.68 -11.93 -30.28
N CYS A 18 -0.46 -10.69 -29.85
CA CYS A 18 0.82 -9.99 -29.96
C CYS A 18 1.81 -10.35 -28.83
N ILE A 19 1.33 -10.60 -27.61
CA ILE A 19 2.17 -10.82 -26.43
C ILE A 19 2.69 -12.26 -26.39
N SER A 20 1.81 -13.25 -26.55
CA SER A 20 2.13 -14.67 -26.37
C SER A 20 1.54 -15.59 -27.42
N GLY A 21 0.66 -15.10 -28.31
CA GLY A 21 -0.04 -15.86 -29.35
C GLY A 21 0.71 -15.94 -30.66
N ASP A 22 -0.04 -16.15 -31.74
CA ASP A 22 0.47 -16.43 -33.11
C ASP A 22 1.35 -15.32 -33.68
N PHE A 23 1.27 -14.10 -33.15
CA PHE A 23 2.05 -12.94 -33.59
C PHE A 23 3.10 -12.49 -32.58
N ALA A 24 3.36 -13.30 -31.55
CA ALA A 24 4.42 -12.99 -30.58
C ALA A 24 5.77 -12.74 -31.28
N GLY A 25 6.37 -11.62 -30.97
CA GLY A 25 7.63 -11.17 -31.57
C GLY A 25 7.50 -10.58 -32.99
N LEU A 26 6.31 -10.54 -33.61
CA LEU A 26 6.06 -9.88 -34.90
C LEU A 26 5.39 -8.52 -34.74
N CYS A 27 4.70 -8.28 -33.64
CA CYS A 27 4.13 -6.97 -33.33
C CYS A 27 5.23 -6.00 -32.87
N PRO A 28 5.16 -4.71 -33.28
CA PRO A 28 6.07 -3.71 -32.73
C PRO A 28 5.95 -3.65 -31.20
N PRO A 29 7.06 -3.60 -30.47
CA PRO A 29 7.02 -3.50 -29.02
C PRO A 29 6.28 -2.22 -28.60
N ILE A 30 5.45 -2.32 -27.56
CA ILE A 30 4.90 -1.15 -26.88
C ILE A 30 6.00 -0.64 -25.97
N ARG A 31 6.30 0.65 -26.06
CA ARG A 31 7.27 1.29 -25.17
C ARG A 31 6.56 2.05 -24.08
N VAL A 32 7.20 2.13 -22.93
CA VAL A 32 6.68 2.86 -21.76
C VAL A 32 6.37 4.32 -22.15
N GLU A 33 7.27 4.97 -22.89
CA GLU A 33 7.14 6.37 -23.30
C GLU A 33 5.97 6.62 -24.27
N ASP A 34 5.53 5.60 -25.00
CA ASP A 34 4.38 5.71 -25.91
C ASP A 34 3.04 5.71 -25.16
N VAL A 35 2.99 5.10 -23.98
CA VAL A 35 1.77 4.97 -23.17
C VAL A 35 1.79 5.92 -21.96
N LEU A 36 2.96 6.15 -21.39
CA LEU A 36 3.17 6.92 -20.16
C LEU A 36 4.18 8.06 -20.45
N PRO A 37 3.80 9.05 -21.29
CA PRO A 37 4.71 10.11 -21.74
C PRO A 37 4.97 11.18 -20.67
N PHE A 38 4.11 11.30 -19.66
CA PHE A 38 4.28 12.29 -18.60
C PHE A 38 5.32 11.82 -17.60
N GLU A 39 6.29 12.69 -17.29
CA GLU A 39 7.29 12.46 -16.25
C GLU A 39 7.45 13.71 -15.39
N HIS A 40 7.50 13.51 -14.07
CA HIS A 40 7.76 14.59 -13.12
C HIS A 40 8.53 14.07 -11.91
N THR A 41 9.43 14.88 -11.37
CA THR A 41 10.20 14.54 -10.16
C THR A 41 9.66 15.36 -8.99
N CYS A 42 9.03 14.70 -8.02
CA CYS A 42 8.53 15.33 -6.81
C CYS A 42 9.65 15.66 -5.83
N SER A 43 10.56 14.72 -5.63
CA SER A 43 11.66 14.79 -4.68
C SER A 43 12.82 13.89 -5.13
N PRO A 44 13.97 13.88 -4.45
CA PRO A 44 15.02 12.90 -4.74
C PRO A 44 14.57 11.45 -4.59
N THR A 45 13.51 11.20 -3.81
CA THR A 45 13.02 9.85 -3.47
C THR A 45 11.72 9.47 -4.17
N LEU A 46 11.08 10.38 -4.93
CA LEU A 46 9.79 10.16 -5.59
C LEU A 46 9.74 10.74 -7.00
N ARG A 47 9.44 9.89 -7.98
CA ARG A 47 9.22 10.24 -9.39
C ARG A 47 7.83 9.79 -9.82
N LEU A 48 7.18 10.60 -10.65
CA LEU A 48 5.90 10.28 -11.28
C LEU A 48 6.11 9.94 -12.75
N ARG A 49 5.39 8.94 -13.21
CA ARG A 49 5.22 8.60 -14.61
C ARG A 49 3.74 8.34 -14.86
N ALA A 50 3.14 8.97 -15.87
CA ALA A 50 1.70 8.85 -16.10
C ALA A 50 1.31 8.88 -17.57
N GLN A 51 0.07 8.45 -17.86
CA GLN A 51 -0.52 8.60 -19.20
C GLN A 51 -0.83 10.08 -19.48
N ASP A 52 -1.63 10.68 -18.63
CA ASP A 52 -2.04 12.09 -18.75
C ASP A 52 -2.20 12.71 -17.35
N LEU A 53 -1.35 13.67 -17.03
CA LEU A 53 -1.47 14.48 -15.82
C LEU A 53 -1.24 15.95 -16.18
N THR A 54 -2.05 16.81 -15.60
CA THR A 54 -1.70 18.24 -15.54
C THR A 54 -0.60 18.47 -14.50
N MET A 55 0.15 19.55 -14.63
CA MET A 55 1.15 19.94 -13.63
C MET A 55 0.53 20.15 -12.25
N ASP A 56 -0.66 20.75 -12.19
CA ASP A 56 -1.38 20.99 -10.92
C ASP A 56 -1.72 19.67 -10.20
N GLN A 57 -2.13 18.64 -10.96
CA GLN A 57 -2.38 17.29 -10.43
C GLN A 57 -1.08 16.63 -9.94
N ALA A 58 -0.02 16.71 -10.72
CA ALA A 58 1.29 16.17 -10.33
C ALA A 58 1.83 16.83 -9.06
N GLU A 59 1.77 18.17 -8.97
CA GLU A 59 2.16 18.90 -7.77
C GLU A 59 1.25 18.59 -6.57
N GLY A 60 -0.04 18.30 -6.82
CA GLY A 60 -0.98 17.84 -5.80
C GLY A 60 -0.52 16.52 -5.18
N ILE A 61 -0.23 15.53 -6.02
CA ILE A 61 0.31 14.23 -5.61
C ILE A 61 1.63 14.41 -4.84
N CYS A 62 2.55 15.23 -5.35
CA CYS A 62 3.84 15.47 -4.70
C CYS A 62 3.67 16.07 -3.29
N ARG A 63 2.74 17.00 -3.11
CA ARG A 63 2.47 17.60 -1.78
C ARG A 63 1.84 16.58 -0.83
N GLU A 64 0.89 15.79 -1.31
CA GLU A 64 0.19 14.78 -0.51
C GLU A 64 1.16 13.72 -0.01
N LEU A 65 1.91 13.08 -0.91
CA LEU A 65 2.86 12.03 -0.56
C LEU A 65 4.06 12.56 0.24
N GLY A 66 4.52 13.78 -0.03
CA GLY A 66 5.57 14.40 0.78
C GLY A 66 5.14 14.69 2.22
N ALA A 67 3.88 15.06 2.44
CA ALA A 67 3.33 15.23 3.79
C ALA A 67 3.19 13.89 4.52
N GLU A 68 2.76 12.85 3.81
CA GLU A 68 2.63 11.49 4.35
C GLU A 68 3.99 10.87 4.69
N GLU A 69 5.00 11.02 3.84
CA GLU A 69 6.37 10.59 4.11
C GLU A 69 6.91 11.24 5.38
N GLN A 70 6.70 12.55 5.54
CA GLN A 70 7.09 13.26 6.76
C GLN A 70 6.37 12.71 8.00
N GLN A 71 5.06 12.48 7.90
CA GLN A 71 4.25 11.90 8.98
C GLN A 71 4.75 10.50 9.36
N PHE A 72 5.00 9.64 8.36
CA PHE A 72 5.52 8.29 8.55
C PHE A 72 6.84 8.30 9.32
N HIS A 73 7.82 9.08 8.85
CA HIS A 73 9.13 9.20 9.51
C HIS A 73 9.04 9.72 10.94
N GLN A 74 8.11 10.65 11.19
CA GLN A 74 7.87 11.18 12.53
C GLN A 74 7.23 10.14 13.46
N GLN A 75 6.24 9.38 12.97
CA GLN A 75 5.52 8.38 13.78
C GLN A 75 6.36 7.13 14.02
N MET A 76 7.11 6.67 13.02
CA MET A 76 7.91 5.45 13.08
C MET A 76 9.35 5.69 13.56
N GLU A 77 9.72 6.93 13.88
CA GLU A 77 11.04 7.32 14.38
C GLU A 77 12.21 6.74 13.55
N THR A 78 12.05 6.68 12.23
CA THR A 78 13.02 6.05 11.33
C THR A 78 14.33 6.83 11.18
N GLY A 79 14.33 8.11 11.56
CA GLY A 79 15.46 9.02 11.34
C GLY A 79 15.82 9.21 9.88
N TRP A 80 14.91 8.92 8.94
CA TRP A 80 15.14 8.94 7.48
C TRP A 80 16.24 7.96 7.02
N GLN A 81 16.52 6.94 7.82
CA GLN A 81 17.55 5.95 7.50
C GLN A 81 16.88 4.68 6.94
N PRO A 82 17.14 4.32 5.68
CA PRO A 82 16.70 3.05 5.13
C PRO A 82 17.18 1.86 5.97
N VAL A 83 16.54 0.72 5.81
CA VAL A 83 17.04 -0.53 6.34
C VAL A 83 18.40 -0.89 5.71
N ALA A 84 19.16 -1.75 6.36
CA ALA A 84 20.45 -2.19 5.82
C ALA A 84 20.27 -2.79 4.41
N ASP A 85 21.26 -2.55 3.56
CA ASP A 85 21.31 -3.07 2.18
C ASP A 85 20.19 -2.58 1.23
N ASP A 86 19.34 -1.62 1.63
CA ASP A 86 18.41 -0.98 0.69
C ASP A 86 19.18 0.00 -0.20
N LEU A 87 19.32 -0.37 -1.48
CA LEU A 87 19.99 0.38 -2.53
C LEU A 87 19.02 1.14 -3.43
N ASN A 88 17.73 1.18 -3.10
CA ASN A 88 16.74 1.96 -3.83
C ASN A 88 17.06 3.47 -3.71
N GLU A 89 17.02 4.17 -4.84
CA GLU A 89 17.20 5.62 -4.87
C GLU A 89 15.88 6.36 -4.74
N ALA A 90 14.90 5.99 -5.56
CA ALA A 90 13.59 6.62 -5.61
C ALA A 90 12.49 5.61 -5.96
N LEU A 91 11.29 5.84 -5.44
CA LEU A 91 10.07 5.21 -5.92
C LEU A 91 9.67 5.82 -7.27
N GLU A 92 9.30 4.99 -8.24
CA GLU A 92 8.59 5.41 -9.45
C GLU A 92 7.09 5.11 -9.28
N LEU A 93 6.28 6.14 -9.10
CA LEU A 93 4.82 6.05 -9.10
C LEU A 93 4.32 6.11 -10.54
N VAL A 94 3.72 5.02 -11.00
CA VAL A 94 3.19 4.86 -12.36
C VAL A 94 1.67 4.95 -12.32
N ILE A 95 1.10 5.96 -13.02
CA ILE A 95 -0.33 6.27 -12.96
C ILE A 95 -0.97 6.10 -14.35
N PHE A 96 -1.96 5.22 -14.42
CA PHE A 96 -2.81 5.04 -15.60
C PHE A 96 -4.08 5.87 -15.50
N ASP A 97 -4.68 6.23 -16.63
CA ASP A 97 -5.89 7.07 -16.66
C ASP A 97 -7.16 6.34 -16.18
N SER A 98 -7.09 5.02 -16.10
CA SER A 98 -8.21 4.19 -15.68
C SER A 98 -7.77 2.79 -15.26
N SER A 99 -8.66 2.09 -14.52
CA SER A 99 -8.50 0.65 -14.25
C SER A 99 -8.40 -0.17 -15.54
N ALA A 100 -9.14 0.21 -16.59
CA ALA A 100 -9.08 -0.48 -17.87
C ALA A 100 -7.71 -0.32 -18.56
N ASP A 101 -7.12 0.85 -18.50
CA ASP A 101 -5.76 1.08 -19.04
C ASP A 101 -4.69 0.39 -18.22
N TRP A 102 -4.82 0.36 -16.91
CA TRP A 102 -3.97 -0.45 -16.04
C TRP A 102 -3.98 -1.92 -16.45
N GLN A 103 -5.18 -2.52 -16.59
CA GLN A 103 -5.32 -3.90 -17.02
C GLN A 103 -4.78 -4.15 -18.42
N ARG A 104 -4.95 -3.18 -19.32
CA ARG A 104 -4.51 -3.26 -20.72
C ARG A 104 -3.00 -3.19 -20.88
N TYR A 105 -2.35 -2.26 -20.20
CA TYR A 105 -0.95 -1.91 -20.46
C TYR A 105 0.01 -2.39 -19.37
N GLY A 106 -0.43 -2.49 -18.12
CA GLY A 106 0.45 -2.74 -16.98
C GLY A 106 1.30 -3.99 -17.13
N SER A 107 0.66 -5.13 -17.38
CA SER A 107 1.35 -6.42 -17.56
C SER A 107 2.31 -6.41 -18.78
N ALA A 108 1.89 -5.79 -19.90
CA ALA A 108 2.68 -5.76 -21.12
C ALA A 108 3.93 -4.86 -21.02
N LEU A 109 3.83 -3.75 -20.29
CA LEU A 109 4.92 -2.80 -20.11
C LEU A 109 5.90 -3.17 -19.00
N PHE A 110 5.41 -3.84 -17.95
CA PHE A 110 6.18 -4.06 -16.72
C PHE A 110 6.36 -5.55 -16.36
N GLY A 111 6.58 -6.38 -17.38
CA GLY A 111 7.09 -7.73 -17.20
C GLY A 111 6.12 -8.72 -16.55
N GLY A 112 4.82 -8.60 -16.86
CA GLY A 112 3.81 -9.56 -16.39
C GLY A 112 3.27 -9.28 -15.00
N VAL A 113 3.37 -8.04 -14.52
CA VAL A 113 2.74 -7.64 -13.24
C VAL A 113 1.23 -7.93 -13.27
N ALA A 114 0.70 -8.45 -12.16
CA ALA A 114 -0.74 -8.67 -12.03
C ALA A 114 -1.50 -7.35 -12.03
N THR A 115 -2.57 -7.24 -12.84
CA THR A 115 -3.31 -6.00 -13.05
C THR A 115 -4.79 -6.11 -12.65
N ASP A 116 -5.17 -7.17 -11.95
CA ASP A 116 -6.52 -7.43 -11.43
C ASP A 116 -6.74 -6.90 -10.00
N ASN A 117 -6.07 -5.79 -9.68
CA ASN A 117 -6.04 -5.18 -8.35
C ASN A 117 -6.32 -3.67 -8.40
N GLY A 118 -6.45 -3.04 -7.23
CA GLY A 118 -6.71 -1.61 -7.06
C GLY A 118 -5.48 -0.71 -7.17
N GLY A 119 -4.33 -1.29 -7.46
CA GLY A 119 -2.99 -0.72 -7.41
C GLY A 119 -2.08 -1.73 -6.72
N ILE A 120 -0.77 -1.61 -6.91
CA ILE A 120 0.18 -2.53 -6.30
C ILE A 120 1.56 -1.90 -6.16
N TYR A 121 2.14 -2.02 -4.98
CA TYR A 121 3.55 -1.75 -4.76
C TYR A 121 4.39 -2.97 -5.11
N ILE A 122 5.40 -2.79 -5.95
CA ILE A 122 6.38 -3.80 -6.32
C ILE A 122 7.77 -3.32 -5.89
N GLU A 123 8.26 -3.90 -4.83
CA GLU A 123 9.54 -3.55 -4.24
C GLU A 123 10.73 -4.02 -5.11
N GLY A 124 10.61 -5.20 -5.71
CA GLY A 124 11.70 -5.86 -6.41
C GLY A 124 12.69 -6.49 -5.43
N ASP A 125 13.98 -6.29 -5.68
CA ASP A 125 15.09 -6.73 -4.82
C ASP A 125 15.87 -5.50 -4.35
N PRO A 126 15.58 -4.97 -3.15
CA PRO A 126 16.20 -3.73 -2.63
C PRO A 126 17.71 -3.81 -2.54
N ALA A 127 18.28 -4.99 -2.28
CA ALA A 127 19.71 -5.20 -2.16
C ALA A 127 20.44 -5.26 -3.53
N ARG A 128 19.69 -5.23 -4.63
CA ARG A 128 20.27 -5.30 -5.97
C ARG A 128 20.56 -3.89 -6.49
N PRO A 129 21.80 -3.57 -6.87
CA PRO A 129 22.11 -2.30 -7.53
C PRO A 129 21.26 -2.09 -8.78
N GLY A 130 20.63 -0.91 -8.90
CA GLY A 130 19.76 -0.56 -10.03
C GLY A 130 18.36 -1.15 -9.93
N ASN A 131 17.96 -1.69 -8.79
CA ASN A 131 16.56 -2.01 -8.52
C ASN A 131 15.70 -0.74 -8.64
N GLN A 132 14.51 -0.88 -9.20
CA GLN A 132 13.54 0.21 -9.28
C GLN A 132 12.25 -0.23 -8.61
N ALA A 133 12.05 0.23 -7.39
CA ALA A 133 10.78 0.08 -6.69
C ALA A 133 9.69 0.87 -7.43
N ARG A 134 8.53 0.27 -7.63
CA ARG A 134 7.40 0.88 -8.34
C ARG A 134 6.10 0.71 -7.57
N PHE A 135 5.33 1.77 -7.58
CA PHE A 135 3.92 1.70 -7.22
C PHE A 135 3.10 1.95 -8.49
N PHE A 136 2.22 1.02 -8.82
CA PHE A 136 1.31 1.10 -9.95
C PHE A 136 -0.08 1.47 -9.45
N ALA A 137 -0.66 2.50 -10.05
CA ALA A 137 -1.99 3.01 -9.70
C ALA A 137 -2.74 3.48 -10.95
N TYR A 138 -3.98 3.87 -10.78
CA TYR A 138 -4.80 4.49 -11.80
C TYR A 138 -5.70 5.56 -11.21
N GLU A 139 -6.19 6.47 -12.08
CA GLU A 139 -7.19 7.46 -11.67
C GLU A 139 -8.47 6.76 -11.24
N ALA A 140 -9.04 7.21 -10.13
CA ALA A 140 -10.38 6.81 -9.69
C ALA A 140 -11.43 7.51 -10.58
N GLU A 141 -11.59 7.04 -11.82
CA GLU A 141 -12.41 7.68 -12.85
C GLU A 141 -13.88 7.84 -12.47
N TRP A 142 -14.37 7.04 -11.52
CA TRP A 142 -15.73 7.16 -10.97
C TRP A 142 -15.93 8.36 -10.05
N LYS A 143 -14.85 9.03 -9.68
CA LYS A 143 -14.89 10.28 -8.89
C LYS A 143 -14.81 11.54 -9.75
N ARG A 144 -14.65 11.42 -11.07
CA ARG A 144 -14.63 12.59 -11.98
C ARG A 144 -15.87 13.46 -11.81
N PRO A 145 -15.75 14.79 -11.82
CA PRO A 145 -14.60 15.56 -12.30
C PRO A 145 -13.48 15.78 -11.26
N ALA A 146 -13.63 15.30 -10.02
CA ALA A 146 -12.55 15.35 -9.05
C ALA A 146 -11.46 14.35 -9.46
N PHE A 147 -10.22 14.85 -9.61
CA PHE A 147 -9.08 13.99 -9.86
C PHE A 147 -8.62 13.33 -8.57
N GLN A 148 -8.44 12.03 -8.61
CA GLN A 148 -7.89 11.25 -7.50
C GLN A 148 -7.18 10.01 -8.03
N VAL A 149 -6.04 9.67 -7.45
CA VAL A 149 -5.35 8.40 -7.70
C VAL A 149 -5.84 7.38 -6.68
N TRP A 150 -6.30 6.21 -7.16
CA TRP A 150 -6.83 5.16 -6.30
C TRP A 150 -5.74 4.52 -5.45
N ASN A 151 -6.02 4.29 -4.18
CA ASN A 151 -5.10 3.70 -3.19
C ASN A 151 -3.75 4.42 -3.01
N LEU A 152 -3.65 5.69 -3.42
CA LEU A 152 -2.40 6.43 -3.49
C LEU A 152 -1.58 6.34 -2.19
N ARG A 153 -2.20 6.70 -1.08
CA ARG A 153 -1.53 6.78 0.22
C ARG A 153 -1.24 5.40 0.81
N HIS A 154 -2.18 4.47 0.73
CA HIS A 154 -2.03 3.11 1.22
C HIS A 154 -0.80 2.41 0.63
N GLU A 155 -0.67 2.40 -0.69
CA GLU A 155 0.46 1.78 -1.38
C GLU A 155 1.78 2.52 -1.14
N TYR A 156 1.72 3.85 -0.95
CA TYR A 156 2.90 4.61 -0.59
C TYR A 156 3.44 4.24 0.79
N VAL A 157 2.56 3.93 1.74
CA VAL A 157 2.98 3.44 3.06
C VAL A 157 3.66 2.08 2.95
N HIS A 158 3.23 1.18 2.07
CA HIS A 158 3.95 -0.07 1.83
C HIS A 158 5.40 0.16 1.37
N TYR A 159 5.62 1.14 0.48
CA TYR A 159 6.96 1.54 0.10
C TYR A 159 7.77 2.08 1.29
N LEU A 160 7.17 2.94 2.10
CA LEU A 160 7.86 3.51 3.27
C LEU A 160 8.16 2.43 4.32
N ASP A 161 7.21 1.53 4.58
CA ASP A 161 7.39 0.44 5.53
C ASP A 161 8.47 -0.55 5.06
N GLY A 162 8.44 -0.96 3.81
CA GLY A 162 9.47 -1.83 3.22
C GLY A 162 10.87 -1.20 3.27
N ARG A 163 10.96 0.09 2.93
CA ARG A 163 12.25 0.78 2.89
C ARG A 163 12.82 1.13 4.25
N PHE A 164 11.97 1.46 5.23
CA PHE A 164 12.41 2.07 6.49
C PHE A 164 12.17 1.23 7.74
N ASN A 165 11.31 0.21 7.69
CA ASN A 165 10.98 -0.64 8.83
C ASN A 165 11.25 -2.12 8.58
N GLN A 166 11.03 -2.65 7.38
CA GLN A 166 11.14 -4.08 7.10
C GLN A 166 12.38 -4.38 6.25
N TYR A 167 13.33 -5.13 6.81
CA TYR A 167 14.51 -5.56 6.06
C TYR A 167 14.16 -6.58 4.99
N GLY A 168 14.79 -6.45 3.83
CA GLY A 168 14.69 -7.40 2.73
C GLY A 168 13.57 -7.08 1.74
N SER A 169 13.21 -8.04 0.91
CA SER A 169 12.13 -7.92 -0.07
C SER A 169 10.82 -8.48 0.45
N PHE A 170 9.72 -8.18 -0.23
CA PHE A 170 8.40 -8.73 0.09
C PHE A 170 8.47 -10.26 0.28
N GLY A 171 7.95 -10.74 1.40
CA GLY A 171 8.00 -12.16 1.78
C GLY A 171 9.31 -12.59 2.46
N HIS A 172 10.24 -11.67 2.75
CA HIS A 172 11.39 -11.95 3.59
C HIS A 172 10.96 -12.47 4.97
N TYR A 173 9.93 -11.87 5.55
CA TYR A 173 9.27 -12.35 6.76
C TYR A 173 8.04 -13.20 6.43
N PRO A 174 7.65 -14.17 7.29
CA PRO A 174 6.46 -14.99 7.07
C PRO A 174 5.18 -14.14 7.02
N LEU A 175 4.46 -14.17 5.89
CA LEU A 175 3.27 -13.33 5.68
C LEU A 175 2.20 -13.55 6.75
N ASN A 176 2.02 -14.79 7.24
CA ASN A 176 1.09 -15.08 8.33
C ASN A 176 1.49 -14.48 9.70
N ARG A 177 2.59 -13.73 9.75
CA ARG A 177 3.08 -13.00 10.92
C ARG A 177 3.09 -11.49 10.71
N THR A 178 3.30 -11.05 9.49
CA THR A 178 3.51 -9.63 9.18
C THR A 178 2.41 -8.98 8.35
N THR A 179 1.48 -9.74 7.75
CA THR A 179 0.40 -9.14 6.94
C THR A 179 -0.46 -8.16 7.75
N TRP A 180 -0.87 -8.53 8.97
CA TRP A 180 -1.63 -7.62 9.83
C TRP A 180 -0.87 -6.31 10.10
N TRP A 181 0.46 -6.41 10.25
CA TRP A 181 1.32 -5.25 10.44
C TRP A 181 1.30 -4.35 9.21
N SER A 182 1.68 -4.90 8.05
CA SER A 182 1.83 -4.13 6.81
C SER A 182 0.52 -3.48 6.37
N GLU A 183 -0.58 -4.25 6.32
CA GLU A 183 -1.88 -3.75 5.89
C GLU A 183 -2.50 -2.80 6.92
N GLY A 184 -2.41 -3.16 8.21
CA GLY A 184 -2.93 -2.30 9.26
C GLY A 184 -2.17 -0.98 9.39
N LEU A 185 -0.85 -0.99 9.19
CA LEU A 185 -0.03 0.22 9.19
C LEU A 185 -0.37 1.10 7.99
N ALA A 186 -0.51 0.49 6.80
CA ALA A 186 -0.87 1.21 5.59
C ALA A 186 -2.22 1.93 5.75
N GLU A 187 -3.25 1.25 6.25
CA GLU A 187 -4.55 1.87 6.52
C GLU A 187 -4.47 2.94 7.62
N PHE A 188 -3.69 2.69 8.67
CA PHE A 188 -3.61 3.64 9.80
C PHE A 188 -2.89 4.93 9.40
N ILE A 189 -1.77 4.85 8.70
CA ILE A 189 -1.04 6.04 8.25
C ILE A 189 -1.83 6.78 7.17
N ALA A 190 -2.39 6.06 6.19
CA ALA A 190 -3.14 6.66 5.09
C ALA A 190 -4.42 7.36 5.56
N HIS A 191 -5.15 6.76 6.49
CA HIS A 191 -6.47 7.27 6.91
C HIS A 191 -6.46 8.01 8.25
N GLY A 192 -5.39 7.94 9.03
CA GLY A 192 -5.35 8.50 10.37
C GLY A 192 -6.47 7.92 11.25
N GLN A 193 -7.30 8.79 11.83
CA GLN A 193 -8.42 8.37 12.66
C GLN A 193 -9.67 7.95 11.87
N CYS A 194 -9.77 8.29 10.59
CA CYS A 194 -11.00 8.21 9.80
C CYS A 194 -10.93 7.18 8.68
N PHE A 195 -10.70 5.92 8.98
CA PHE A 195 -10.84 4.83 8.01
C PHE A 195 -12.31 4.37 7.95
N ALA A 196 -13.14 5.10 7.19
CA ALA A 196 -14.59 4.96 7.19
C ALA A 196 -15.05 3.53 6.87
N ARG A 197 -14.62 2.96 5.73
CA ARG A 197 -14.96 1.58 5.33
C ARG A 197 -14.55 0.55 6.38
N GLY A 198 -13.34 0.69 6.93
CA GLY A 198 -12.83 -0.23 7.96
C GLY A 198 -13.59 -0.12 9.26
N LEU A 199 -13.86 1.10 9.73
CA LEU A 199 -14.60 1.33 10.98
C LEU A 199 -16.06 0.93 10.89
N ASP A 200 -16.71 1.10 9.73
CA ASP A 200 -18.07 0.59 9.49
C ASP A 200 -18.10 -0.94 9.50
N ASN A 201 -17.10 -1.60 8.92
CA ASN A 201 -16.96 -3.05 8.98
C ASN A 201 -16.81 -3.55 10.42
N VAL A 202 -15.97 -2.89 11.22
CA VAL A 202 -15.77 -3.21 12.64
C VAL A 202 -17.03 -2.95 13.46
N ALA A 203 -17.70 -1.81 13.25
CA ALA A 203 -18.92 -1.43 13.95
C ALA A 203 -20.10 -2.35 13.59
N GLY A 204 -20.18 -2.83 12.37
CA GLY A 204 -21.20 -3.75 11.90
C GLY A 204 -21.15 -5.15 12.52
N ARG A 205 -20.04 -5.52 13.20
CA ARG A 205 -19.91 -6.83 13.86
C ARG A 205 -20.48 -6.82 15.28
N PRO A 206 -21.38 -7.77 15.59
CA PRO A 206 -21.85 -7.98 16.95
C PRO A 206 -20.69 -8.22 17.92
N ALA A 207 -20.83 -7.79 19.17
CA ALA A 207 -19.77 -7.92 20.16
C ALA A 207 -19.33 -9.39 20.39
N SER A 208 -20.26 -10.36 20.25
CA SER A 208 -19.98 -11.80 20.34
C SER A 208 -19.10 -12.34 19.22
N ASP A 209 -19.04 -11.64 18.09
CA ASP A 209 -18.40 -12.12 16.85
C ASP A 209 -17.12 -11.35 16.55
N ARG A 210 -16.70 -10.46 17.45
CA ARG A 210 -15.46 -9.70 17.32
C ARG A 210 -14.27 -10.61 17.54
N PRO A 211 -13.24 -10.54 16.70
CA PRO A 211 -12.06 -11.37 16.85
C PRO A 211 -11.31 -11.01 18.15
N ALA A 212 -10.66 -12.00 18.74
CA ALA A 212 -9.71 -11.75 19.81
C ALA A 212 -8.47 -11.04 19.23
N LEU A 213 -7.76 -10.28 20.08
CA LEU A 213 -6.52 -9.61 19.66
C LEU A 213 -5.52 -10.60 19.03
N ALA A 214 -5.37 -11.78 19.63
CA ALA A 214 -4.51 -12.84 19.12
C ALA A 214 -4.89 -13.28 17.69
N ASP A 215 -6.19 -13.33 17.38
CA ASP A 215 -6.65 -13.73 16.03
C ASP A 215 -6.30 -12.65 15.00
N ILE A 216 -6.43 -11.37 15.38
CA ILE A 216 -6.09 -10.24 14.49
C ILE A 216 -4.60 -10.23 14.17
N LEU A 217 -3.74 -10.44 15.17
CA LEU A 217 -2.28 -10.45 15.03
C LEU A 217 -1.75 -11.64 14.19
N HIS A 218 -2.63 -12.55 13.76
CA HIS A 218 -2.31 -13.70 12.90
C HIS A 218 -3.13 -13.70 11.61
N LEU A 219 -3.75 -12.57 11.26
CA LEU A 219 -4.43 -12.42 9.97
C LEU A 219 -3.43 -12.42 8.84
N ASP A 220 -3.80 -13.10 7.77
CA ASP A 220 -3.10 -13.12 6.49
C ASP A 220 -4.12 -13.00 5.34
N TYR A 221 -3.64 -12.90 4.11
CA TYR A 221 -4.50 -12.74 2.94
C TYR A 221 -5.45 -13.93 2.71
N ASP A 222 -5.03 -15.14 3.10
CA ASP A 222 -5.83 -16.35 2.90
C ASP A 222 -7.01 -16.44 3.86
N LYS A 223 -6.87 -15.89 5.07
CA LYS A 223 -7.85 -16.03 6.16
C LYS A 223 -8.64 -14.75 6.44
N GLY A 224 -8.09 -13.62 6.04
CA GLY A 224 -8.57 -12.33 6.51
C GLY A 224 -9.63 -11.67 5.63
N GLY A 225 -9.49 -11.69 4.30
CA GLY A 225 -10.30 -10.84 3.44
C GLY A 225 -10.31 -9.39 3.96
N GLU A 226 -11.47 -8.76 4.00
CA GLU A 226 -11.64 -7.39 4.54
C GLU A 226 -11.20 -7.23 6.00
N MET A 227 -11.09 -8.31 6.76
CA MET A 227 -10.64 -8.25 8.15
C MET A 227 -9.17 -7.86 8.27
N VAL A 228 -8.33 -8.24 7.30
CA VAL A 228 -6.91 -7.89 7.28
C VAL A 228 -6.72 -6.38 7.35
N TYR A 229 -7.51 -5.65 6.61
CA TYR A 229 -7.48 -4.18 6.58
C TYR A 229 -8.14 -3.57 7.82
N SER A 230 -9.42 -3.86 7.99
CA SER A 230 -10.27 -3.21 9.01
C SER A 230 -9.82 -3.46 10.43
N TRP A 231 -9.52 -4.72 10.78
CA TRP A 231 -9.18 -5.08 12.16
C TRP A 231 -7.72 -4.80 12.48
N SER A 232 -6.81 -5.00 11.53
CA SER A 232 -5.40 -4.65 11.73
C SER A 232 -5.20 -3.15 11.91
N TYR A 233 -5.94 -2.31 11.17
CA TYR A 233 -6.01 -0.87 11.42
C TYR A 233 -6.34 -0.54 12.88
N THR A 234 -7.33 -1.23 13.48
CA THR A 234 -7.71 -0.95 14.87
C THR A 234 -6.60 -1.28 15.86
N VAL A 235 -5.73 -2.26 15.56
CA VAL A 235 -4.58 -2.57 16.42
C VAL A 235 -3.55 -1.44 16.36
N HIS A 236 -3.19 -0.96 15.18
CA HIS A 236 -2.26 0.18 15.05
C HIS A 236 -2.79 1.43 15.75
N ARG A 237 -4.07 1.70 15.58
CA ARG A 237 -4.73 2.80 16.28
C ARG A 237 -4.72 2.63 17.80
N PHE A 238 -5.01 1.42 18.31
CA PHE A 238 -4.91 1.09 19.74
C PHE A 238 -3.50 1.32 20.28
N LEU A 239 -2.48 0.83 19.59
CA LEU A 239 -1.08 0.98 20.00
C LEU A 239 -0.66 2.46 20.04
N SER A 240 -1.05 3.23 19.04
CA SER A 240 -0.73 4.66 18.96
C SER A 240 -1.46 5.51 20.01
N GLU A 241 -2.76 5.26 20.24
CA GLU A 241 -3.63 6.14 21.05
C GLU A 241 -3.61 5.83 22.54
N THR A 242 -3.20 4.62 22.95
CA THR A 242 -3.38 4.15 24.33
C THR A 242 -2.08 4.02 25.14
N GLY A 243 -1.04 4.76 24.74
CA GLY A 243 0.25 4.78 25.45
C GLY A 243 1.14 3.57 25.21
N ARG A 244 0.88 2.78 24.18
CA ARG A 244 1.64 1.58 23.77
C ARG A 244 2.63 1.84 22.62
N GLY A 245 2.90 3.10 22.33
CA GLY A 245 3.80 3.52 21.25
C GLY A 245 5.20 2.90 21.36
N ALA A 246 5.70 2.63 22.58
CA ALA A 246 6.99 1.98 22.76
C ALA A 246 7.03 0.55 22.19
N SER A 247 6.00 -0.28 22.44
CA SER A 247 5.90 -1.64 21.85
C SER A 247 5.69 -1.57 20.34
N TRP A 248 4.90 -0.61 19.86
CA TRP A 248 4.72 -0.38 18.43
C TRP A 248 6.05 -0.08 17.71
N LEU A 249 6.82 0.85 18.25
CA LEU A 249 8.15 1.19 17.72
C LEU A 249 9.15 0.04 17.88
N ALA A 250 9.09 -0.73 18.98
CA ALA A 250 9.94 -1.90 19.18
C ALA A 250 9.70 -2.97 18.10
N MET A 251 8.43 -3.21 17.69
CA MET A 251 8.09 -4.11 16.59
C MET A 251 8.71 -3.62 15.27
N ALA A 252 8.54 -2.34 14.91
CA ALA A 252 9.13 -1.77 13.71
C ALA A 252 10.66 -1.88 13.73
N GLN A 253 11.30 -1.53 14.84
CA GLN A 253 12.75 -1.62 15.00
C GLN A 253 13.26 -3.05 14.92
N GLY A 254 12.50 -4.02 15.44
CA GLY A 254 12.81 -5.45 15.33
C GLY A 254 12.89 -5.92 13.89
N LEU A 255 11.94 -5.52 13.06
CA LEU A 255 11.88 -5.88 11.64
C LEU A 255 13.01 -5.23 10.78
N ARG A 256 13.75 -4.26 11.30
CA ARG A 256 14.92 -3.66 10.60
C ARG A 256 16.17 -4.55 10.66
N ASN A 257 16.16 -5.59 11.51
CA ASN A 257 17.33 -6.44 11.70
C ASN A 257 17.54 -7.35 10.47
N PRO A 258 18.73 -7.36 9.83
CA PRO A 258 19.00 -8.23 8.70
C PRO A 258 19.02 -9.73 9.04
N ASP A 259 19.19 -10.08 10.32
CA ASP A 259 19.05 -11.48 10.77
C ASP A 259 17.56 -11.78 10.98
N GLN A 260 16.98 -12.49 10.01
CA GLN A 260 15.55 -12.85 10.00
C GLN A 260 15.11 -13.56 11.29
N GLN A 261 15.93 -14.47 11.83
CA GLN A 261 15.58 -15.21 13.04
C GLN A 261 15.53 -14.28 14.27
N GLN A 262 16.49 -13.39 14.39
CA GLN A 262 16.51 -12.41 15.48
C GLN A 262 15.37 -11.40 15.33
N ALA A 263 15.12 -10.90 14.12
CA ALA A 263 14.01 -10.00 13.83
C ALA A 263 12.68 -10.61 14.23
N MET A 264 12.38 -11.82 13.75
CA MET A 264 11.12 -12.50 14.05
C MET A 264 11.00 -12.87 15.53
N SER A 265 12.09 -13.29 16.18
CA SER A 265 12.06 -13.57 17.62
C SER A 265 11.74 -12.31 18.44
N ALA A 266 12.29 -11.16 18.09
CA ALA A 266 11.99 -9.89 18.75
C ALA A 266 10.55 -9.44 18.48
N PHE A 267 10.10 -9.51 17.23
CA PHE A 267 8.75 -9.15 16.82
C PHE A 267 7.69 -10.03 17.52
N GLU A 268 7.88 -11.35 17.51
CA GLU A 268 6.96 -12.28 18.17
C GLU A 268 6.94 -12.12 19.68
N ALA A 269 8.05 -11.76 20.32
CA ALA A 269 8.06 -11.47 21.75
C ALA A 269 7.19 -10.25 22.12
N GLU A 270 7.18 -9.21 21.27
CA GLU A 270 6.26 -8.06 21.45
C GLU A 270 4.80 -8.46 21.21
N LEU A 271 4.52 -9.32 20.22
CA LEU A 271 3.15 -9.84 20.00
C LEU A 271 2.65 -10.66 21.19
N ASP A 272 3.48 -11.58 21.69
CA ASP A 272 3.14 -12.41 22.85
C ASP A 272 2.88 -11.54 24.09
N ALA A 273 3.70 -10.51 24.32
CA ALA A 273 3.52 -9.57 25.40
C ALA A 273 2.21 -8.77 25.26
N LEU A 274 1.91 -8.30 24.04
CA LEU A 274 0.68 -7.58 23.73
C LEU A 274 -0.56 -8.47 23.95
N ILE A 275 -0.54 -9.71 23.48
CA ILE A 275 -1.62 -10.68 23.70
C ILE A 275 -1.82 -10.95 25.18
N ALA A 276 -0.75 -11.20 25.92
CA ALA A 276 -0.81 -11.57 27.33
C ALA A 276 -1.30 -10.42 28.23
N ASN A 277 -0.88 -9.19 27.93
CA ASN A 277 -1.11 -8.05 28.83
C ASN A 277 -2.26 -7.15 28.39
N ASP A 278 -2.60 -7.11 27.09
CA ASP A 278 -3.45 -6.06 26.54
C ASP A 278 -4.73 -6.56 25.85
N SER A 279 -4.96 -7.87 25.76
CA SER A 279 -6.16 -8.41 25.11
C SER A 279 -7.47 -7.88 25.71
N GLU A 280 -7.58 -7.80 27.02
CA GLU A 280 -8.76 -7.24 27.69
C GLU A 280 -8.85 -5.72 27.47
N ALA A 281 -7.73 -5.01 27.61
CA ALA A 281 -7.67 -3.57 27.40
C ALA A 281 -8.06 -3.18 25.97
N TYR A 282 -7.60 -3.95 24.96
CA TYR A 282 -7.99 -3.75 23.56
C TYR A 282 -9.51 -3.90 23.37
N GLN A 283 -10.13 -4.96 23.89
CA GLN A 283 -11.57 -5.17 23.77
C GLN A 283 -12.38 -4.08 24.49
N GLN A 284 -11.88 -3.60 25.66
CA GLN A 284 -12.52 -2.50 26.39
C GLN A 284 -12.41 -1.19 25.62
N TRP A 285 -11.23 -0.85 25.09
CA TRP A 285 -11.00 0.33 24.27
C TRP A 285 -11.86 0.30 23.01
N LEU A 286 -11.88 -0.83 22.30
CA LEU A 286 -12.70 -1.01 21.09
C LEU A 286 -14.18 -0.70 21.37
N GLY A 287 -14.74 -1.27 22.44
CA GLY A 287 -16.16 -1.15 22.75
C GLY A 287 -16.57 0.15 23.44
N ARG A 288 -15.68 0.76 24.24
CA ARG A 288 -16.00 1.93 25.07
C ARG A 288 -15.48 3.25 24.54
N GLU A 289 -14.45 3.19 23.67
CA GLU A 289 -13.79 4.38 23.16
C GLU A 289 -13.89 4.45 21.62
N LEU A 290 -13.33 3.50 20.88
CA LEU A 290 -13.27 3.55 19.43
C LEU A 290 -14.64 3.57 18.78
N LEU A 291 -15.50 2.61 19.06
CA LEU A 291 -16.80 2.52 18.40
C LEU A 291 -17.76 3.66 18.77
N PRO A 292 -17.85 4.12 20.03
CA PRO A 292 -18.60 5.32 20.35
C PRO A 292 -18.04 6.57 19.69
N TRP A 293 -16.69 6.67 19.61
CA TRP A 293 -16.05 7.76 18.89
C TRP A 293 -16.43 7.76 17.40
N TRP A 294 -16.38 6.58 16.74
CA TRP A 294 -16.76 6.44 15.34
C TRP A 294 -18.21 6.87 15.10
N GLU A 295 -19.15 6.36 15.88
CA GLU A 295 -20.57 6.74 15.77
C GLU A 295 -20.79 8.27 15.92
N ALA A 296 -19.99 8.93 16.72
CA ALA A 296 -20.08 10.37 16.91
C ALA A 296 -19.39 11.20 15.81
N ASN A 297 -18.42 10.63 15.09
CA ASN A 297 -17.54 11.36 14.17
C ASN A 297 -17.65 10.96 12.70
N LYS A 298 -18.30 9.85 12.34
CA LYS A 298 -18.39 9.35 10.97
C LYS A 298 -19.00 10.33 9.96
N GLU A 299 -19.83 11.27 10.45
CA GLU A 299 -20.42 12.32 9.63
C GLU A 299 -19.65 13.66 9.71
N SER A 300 -18.51 13.70 10.39
CA SER A 300 -17.67 14.90 10.47
C SER A 300 -17.07 15.26 9.10
N GLU A 301 -16.78 16.54 8.89
CA GLU A 301 -16.12 17.00 7.67
C GLU A 301 -14.76 16.34 7.46
N GLU A 302 -14.01 16.09 8.55
CA GLU A 302 -12.71 15.43 8.50
C GLU A 302 -12.81 13.98 7.99
N CYS A 303 -13.75 13.20 8.55
CA CYS A 303 -13.91 11.81 8.14
C CYS A 303 -14.50 11.67 6.72
N LYS A 304 -15.41 12.57 6.33
CA LYS A 304 -15.93 12.63 4.95
C LYS A 304 -14.86 13.03 3.94
N ALA A 305 -14.01 13.97 4.29
CA ALA A 305 -12.90 14.38 3.43
C ALA A 305 -11.90 13.21 3.22
N ASN A 306 -11.59 12.47 4.28
CA ASN A 306 -10.70 11.33 4.22
C ASN A 306 -11.29 10.17 3.40
N ASP A 307 -12.58 9.85 3.61
CA ASP A 307 -13.28 8.84 2.81
C ASP A 307 -13.38 9.24 1.33
N SER A 308 -13.51 10.52 1.03
CA SER A 308 -13.49 11.00 -0.35
C SER A 308 -12.10 10.95 -0.99
N ALA A 309 -11.04 10.88 -0.18
CA ALA A 309 -9.65 10.76 -0.64
C ALA A 309 -9.21 9.32 -0.94
N HIS A 310 -10.04 8.34 -0.69
CA HIS A 310 -9.84 6.91 -0.89
C HIS A 310 -11.11 6.28 -1.48
#